data_65469635f3c135c875ea11692d8a9ef4
#
_entry.id   65469635f3c135c875ea11692d8a9ef4
#
_cell.length_a   1.000
_cell.length_b   1.000
_cell.length_c   1.000
_cell.angle_alpha   90.00
_cell.angle_beta   90.00
_cell.angle_gamma   90.00
#
_symmetry.space_group_name_H-M   'P 1'
#
loop_
_entity.id
_entity.type
_entity.pdbx_description
1 polymer ?
#
loop_
_entity_poly.entity_id
_entity_poly.type
_entity_poly.pdbx_seq_one_letter_code
_entity_poly.pdbx_strand_id
1 'polypeptide(L)'
;MLRIAVVEDDKAYAAQLKEYLGRYGTETNRKLKVTLFPDGEDIVTDYSADFDIILMDVEMTFMDGMTAAERIREKDSEVVIIFITNMPQYA
;
A
#
# COMPACT_ATOMS: atom_id res chain seq x y z
N MET A 1 -13.01 11.55 1.51
CA MET A 1 -12.66 10.11 1.61
C MET A 1 -11.16 9.95 1.40
N LEU A 2 -10.50 9.20 2.27
CA LEU A 2 -9.09 8.91 2.15
C LEU A 2 -8.91 7.59 1.40
N ARG A 3 -8.16 7.62 0.30
CA ARG A 3 -7.97 6.45 -0.57
C ARG A 3 -6.58 5.85 -0.27
N ILE A 4 -6.57 4.61 0.21
CA ILE A 4 -5.35 3.94 0.65
C ILE A 4 -5.14 2.67 -0.16
N ALA A 5 -3.94 2.50 -0.71
CA ALA A 5 -3.53 1.24 -1.31
C ALA A 5 -2.66 0.49 -0.31
N VAL A 6 -2.86 -0.80 -0.20
CA VAL A 6 -2.00 -1.70 0.59
C VAL A 6 -1.38 -2.69 -0.38
N VAL A 7 -0.06 -2.65 -0.51
CA VAL A 7 0.68 -3.52 -1.42
C VAL A 7 1.45 -4.53 -0.58
N GLU A 8 0.98 -5.76 -0.55
CA GLU A 8 1.50 -6.80 0.31
C GLU A 8 1.20 -8.18 -0.28
N ASP A 9 2.22 -9.02 -0.46
CA ASP A 9 2.03 -10.34 -1.06
C ASP A 9 1.59 -11.41 -0.06
N ASP A 10 1.73 -11.18 1.23
CA ASP A 10 1.18 -12.07 2.27
C ASP A 10 -0.30 -11.73 2.46
N LYS A 11 -1.16 -12.63 2.00
CA LYS A 11 -2.61 -12.38 2.04
C LYS A 11 -3.15 -12.20 3.45
N ALA A 12 -2.63 -12.96 4.41
CA ALA A 12 -3.08 -12.87 5.79
C ALA A 12 -2.70 -11.52 6.40
N TYR A 13 -1.48 -11.07 6.15
CA TYR A 13 -1.02 -9.78 6.66
C TYR A 13 -1.75 -8.62 5.97
N ALA A 14 -1.99 -8.73 4.66
CA ALA A 14 -2.76 -7.71 3.94
C ALA A 14 -4.18 -7.59 4.50
N ALA A 15 -4.83 -8.71 4.79
CA ALA A 15 -6.17 -8.71 5.37
C ALA A 15 -6.16 -8.09 6.77
N GLN A 16 -5.13 -8.36 7.56
CA GLN A 16 -4.98 -7.77 8.89
C GLN A 16 -4.81 -6.26 8.82
N LEU A 17 -4.00 -5.77 7.88
CA LEU A 17 -3.82 -4.34 7.68
C LEU A 17 -5.13 -3.68 7.27
N LYS A 18 -5.88 -4.30 6.39
CA LYS A 18 -7.18 -3.78 5.97
C LYS A 18 -8.14 -3.70 7.14
N GLU A 19 -8.15 -4.70 8.02
CA GLU A 19 -8.98 -4.69 9.21
C GLU A 19 -8.61 -3.54 10.16
N TYR A 20 -7.31 -3.33 10.40
CA TYR A 20 -6.85 -2.24 11.24
C TYR A 20 -7.24 -0.88 10.67
N LEU A 21 -7.12 -0.70 9.36
CA LEU A 21 -7.54 0.54 8.72
C LEU A 21 -9.04 0.75 8.84
N GLY A 22 -9.82 -0.31 8.72
CA GLY A 22 -11.26 -0.23 8.91
C GLY A 22 -11.64 0.21 10.32
N ARG A 23 -10.96 -0.31 11.33
CA ARG A 23 -11.16 0.10 12.72
C ARG A 23 -10.80 1.57 12.92
N TYR A 24 -9.67 1.98 12.37
CA TYR A 24 -9.25 3.37 12.44
C TYR A 24 -10.31 4.30 11.85
N GLY A 25 -10.85 3.94 10.69
CA GLY A 25 -11.91 4.72 10.05
C GLY A 25 -13.15 4.83 10.93
N THR A 26 -13.56 3.71 11.53
CA THR A 26 -14.73 3.69 12.42
C THR A 26 -14.49 4.51 13.68
N GLU A 27 -13.33 4.32 14.33
CA GLU A 27 -13.02 5.00 15.59
C GLU A 27 -12.84 6.51 15.42
N THR A 28 -12.34 6.95 14.27
CA THR A 28 -12.10 8.36 13.99
C THR A 28 -13.21 9.01 13.18
N ASN A 29 -14.24 8.25 12.85
CA ASN A 29 -15.35 8.71 11.99
C ASN A 29 -14.85 9.24 10.65
N ARG A 30 -13.83 8.58 10.08
CA ARG A 30 -13.28 8.92 8.76
C ARG A 30 -13.69 7.89 7.74
N LYS A 31 -13.99 8.34 6.55
CA LYS A 31 -14.29 7.43 5.43
C LYS A 31 -13.00 7.05 4.72
N LEU A 32 -12.71 5.77 4.69
CA LEU A 32 -11.53 5.23 4.01
C LEU A 32 -11.98 4.28 2.91
N LYS A 33 -11.23 4.31 1.81
CA LYS A 33 -11.35 3.29 0.77
C LYS A 33 -10.00 2.59 0.67
N VAL A 34 -9.99 1.29 1.00
CA VAL A 34 -8.76 0.50 1.00
C VAL A 34 -8.77 -0.47 -0.17
N THR A 35 -7.72 -0.42 -0.99
CA THR A 35 -7.54 -1.33 -2.12
C THR A 35 -6.30 -2.16 -1.87
N LEU A 36 -6.41 -3.49 -2.01
CA LEU A 36 -5.30 -4.41 -1.82
C LEU A 36 -4.67 -4.78 -3.16
N PHE A 37 -3.34 -4.76 -3.19
CA PHE A 37 -2.56 -5.23 -4.34
C PHE A 37 -1.61 -6.32 -3.85
N PRO A 38 -1.57 -7.48 -4.51
CA PRO A 38 -0.74 -8.60 -4.04
C PRO A 38 0.75 -8.43 -4.33
N ASP A 39 1.14 -7.48 -5.19
CA ASP A 39 2.55 -7.27 -5.54
C ASP A 39 2.75 -5.86 -6.08
N GLY A 40 4.00 -5.40 -6.07
CA GLY A 40 4.34 -4.10 -6.63
C GLY A 40 4.03 -4.01 -8.11
N GLU A 41 4.15 -5.12 -8.84
CA GLU A 41 3.82 -5.17 -10.26
C GLU A 41 2.34 -4.83 -10.50
N ASP A 42 1.45 -5.29 -9.61
CA ASP A 42 0.02 -5.06 -9.76
C ASP A 42 -0.37 -3.59 -9.62
N ILE A 43 0.24 -2.87 -8.69
CA ILE A 43 -0.07 -1.46 -8.53
C ILE A 43 0.59 -0.60 -9.60
N VAL A 44 1.78 -0.97 -10.06
CA VAL A 44 2.51 -0.22 -11.09
C VAL A 44 1.84 -0.32 -12.45
N THR A 45 1.30 -1.51 -12.78
CA THR A 45 0.62 -1.73 -14.04
C THR A 45 -0.62 -0.84 -14.11
N ASP A 46 -0.67 0.03 -15.10
CA ASP A 46 -1.77 0.98 -15.31
C ASP A 46 -2.04 1.88 -14.08
N TYR A 47 -0.98 2.27 -13.38
CA TYR A 47 -1.13 3.15 -12.22
C TYR A 47 -1.82 4.46 -12.62
N SER A 48 -2.84 4.86 -11.88
CA SER A 48 -3.70 5.99 -12.22
C SER A 48 -3.78 7.07 -11.15
N ALA A 49 -2.85 7.18 -10.26
CA ALA A 49 -2.79 8.26 -9.26
C ALA A 49 -4.10 8.45 -8.48
N ASP A 50 -4.76 7.34 -8.14
CA ASP A 50 -6.05 7.37 -7.44
C ASP A 50 -5.92 7.27 -5.93
N PHE A 51 -4.69 7.29 -5.40
CA PHE A 51 -4.45 7.05 -3.98
C PHE A 51 -3.87 8.28 -3.30
N ASP A 52 -4.25 8.45 -2.04
CA ASP A 52 -3.68 9.48 -1.18
C ASP A 52 -2.46 8.93 -0.43
N ILE A 53 -2.55 7.64 -0.03
CA ILE A 53 -1.49 6.97 0.70
C ILE A 53 -1.32 5.56 0.14
N ILE A 54 -0.07 5.14 0.00
CA ILE A 54 0.26 3.76 -0.36
C ILE A 54 1.08 3.16 0.78
N LEU A 55 0.59 2.08 1.36
CA LEU A 55 1.36 1.26 2.30
C LEU A 55 2.04 0.18 1.48
N MET A 56 3.36 0.20 1.42
CA MET A 56 4.13 -0.62 0.49
C MET A 56 5.08 -1.54 1.25
N ASP A 57 4.91 -2.84 1.08
CA ASP A 57 5.87 -3.80 1.61
C ASP A 57 7.19 -3.68 0.84
N VAL A 58 8.29 -3.96 1.53
CA VAL A 58 9.63 -3.87 0.93
C VAL A 58 9.91 -5.08 0.04
N GLU A 59 9.68 -6.29 0.55
CA GLU A 59 9.98 -7.52 -0.19
C GLU A 59 8.73 -8.16 -0.75
N MET A 60 8.71 -8.35 -2.07
CA MET A 60 7.62 -9.02 -2.77
C MET A 60 8.19 -9.88 -3.89
N THR A 61 7.37 -10.80 -4.43
CA THR A 61 7.84 -11.85 -5.34
C THR A 61 8.28 -11.32 -6.70
N PHE A 62 7.46 -10.48 -7.33
CA PHE A 62 7.72 -10.04 -8.72
C PHE A 62 8.37 -8.69 -8.81
N MET A 63 7.88 -7.71 -8.05
CA MET A 63 8.49 -6.38 -8.02
C MET A 63 8.53 -5.92 -6.57
N ASP A 64 9.73 -5.65 -6.05
CA ASP A 64 9.88 -5.20 -4.67
C ASP A 64 9.35 -3.77 -4.48
N GLY A 65 9.15 -3.40 -3.21
CA GLY A 65 8.53 -2.13 -2.87
C GLY A 65 9.34 -0.91 -3.28
N MET A 66 10.67 -1.00 -3.22
CA MET A 66 11.52 0.12 -3.60
C MET A 66 11.42 0.40 -5.10
N THR A 67 11.46 -0.65 -5.91
CA THR A 67 11.31 -0.53 -7.37
C THR A 67 9.92 -0.01 -7.73
N ALA A 68 8.89 -0.55 -7.09
CA ALA A 68 7.52 -0.09 -7.32
C ALA A 68 7.36 1.39 -6.98
N ALA A 69 7.94 1.83 -5.86
CA ALA A 69 7.87 3.23 -5.46
C ALA A 69 8.54 4.14 -6.48
N GLU A 70 9.69 3.74 -7.02
CA GLU A 70 10.36 4.52 -8.07
C GLU A 70 9.48 4.67 -9.30
N ARG A 71 8.84 3.58 -9.73
CA ARG A 71 7.94 3.59 -10.88
C ARG A 71 6.73 4.49 -10.64
N ILE A 72 6.15 4.41 -9.45
CA ILE A 72 5.01 5.24 -9.09
C ILE A 72 5.40 6.71 -9.10
N ARG A 73 6.57 7.06 -8.56
CA ARG A 73 7.04 8.45 -8.52
C ARG A 73 7.23 9.06 -9.91
N GLU A 74 7.48 8.26 -10.91
CA GLU A 74 7.57 8.76 -12.28
C GLU A 74 6.22 9.33 -12.78
N LYS A 75 5.12 8.84 -12.24
CA LYS A 75 3.76 9.25 -12.64
C LYS A 75 3.03 10.08 -11.60
N ASP A 76 3.44 10.00 -10.35
CA ASP A 76 2.72 10.61 -9.24
C ASP A 76 3.70 11.07 -8.16
N SER A 77 4.00 12.35 -8.16
CA SER A 77 4.91 12.95 -7.18
C SER A 77 4.22 13.29 -5.86
N GLU A 78 2.89 13.25 -5.81
CA GLU A 78 2.12 13.75 -4.67
C GLU A 78 1.71 12.67 -3.68
N VAL A 79 1.55 11.41 -4.11
CA VAL A 79 1.09 10.35 -3.23
C VAL A 79 2.09 10.12 -2.10
N VAL A 80 1.57 9.89 -0.89
CA VAL A 80 2.41 9.53 0.27
C VAL A 80 2.67 8.03 0.21
N ILE A 81 3.95 7.65 0.19
CA ILE A 81 4.34 6.24 0.20
C ILE A 81 4.98 5.94 1.55
N ILE A 82 4.40 4.99 2.27
CA ILE A 82 4.90 4.55 3.57
C ILE A 82 5.32 3.10 3.41
N PHE A 83 6.61 2.83 3.63
CA PHE A 83 7.08 1.45 3.58
C PHE A 83 6.73 0.73 4.86
N ILE A 84 6.18 -0.47 4.70
CA ILE A 84 5.82 -1.34 5.82
C ILE A 84 6.59 -2.64 5.68
N THR A 85 6.74 -3.37 6.79
CA THR A 85 7.39 -4.67 6.72
C THR A 85 7.05 -5.47 7.96
N ASN A 86 6.92 -6.79 7.77
CA ASN A 86 6.85 -7.75 8.87
C ASN A 86 8.19 -8.45 9.08
N MET A 87 9.26 -7.96 8.44
CA MET A 87 10.61 -8.51 8.53
C MET A 87 11.40 -7.76 9.59
N PRO A 88 11.87 -8.44 10.65
CA PRO A 88 12.55 -7.76 11.77
C PRO A 88 13.77 -6.93 11.37
N GLN A 89 14.49 -7.32 10.32
CA GLN A 89 15.68 -6.61 9.89
C GLN A 89 15.38 -5.21 9.30
N TYR A 90 14.15 -4.91 8.98
CA TYR A 90 13.77 -3.59 8.46
C TYR A 90 13.07 -2.74 9.51
N ALA A 91 12.77 -3.32 10.64
CA ALA A 91 12.14 -2.60 11.74
C ALA A 91 13.17 -1.71 12.49
#